data_5383e0e7a0b6b723a900a24515403dec
#
_entry.id   5383e0e7a0b6b723a900a24515403dec
#
_cell.length_a   1.000
_cell.length_b   1.000
_cell.length_c   1.000
_cell.angle_alpha   90.00
_cell.angle_beta   90.00
_cell.angle_gamma   90.00
#
_symmetry.space_group_name_H-M   'P 1'
#
loop_
_entity.id
_entity.type
_entity.pdbx_description
1 polymer ?
#
loop_
_entity_poly.entity_id
_entity_poly.type
_entity_poly.pdbx_seq_one_letter_code
_entity_poly.pdbx_strand_id
1 'polypeptide(L)'
;MNNPKSNIKALLPVMLCFFTMGFVDLVGIASNFVKQDLGLADAQANLFPSLVFFWFLIFSVPTGLLMNKIGRRKTVLLSIAVTILSLLIPIFGESFIVMLISFSLLGIGNTLMQTSLNPLISTIIKGDRLASTLTFGQFVKAIASFLAPFIALWGATGALPFFGLGWRVLFPIYAVIAVIAILWLNSTNIEEEKNDGRVSGFVECFALLRNPFILLCFLAIMCHVGIDVGTNTTAPKILQERLGFTLGEAASATSLYFIFRTIGCLTGSVILQKLNTKKFMFISVGLMLLSMIGMLAFSSRFIIYAAIALVGYGNSNVFSMAFSEALIAMPNKKNEVSGLMIMGLFGGTLFPLAMGYASDAAGSQTGAVAIMTIGVIYLIGYAIKLKK
;
A
#
# COMPACT_ATOMS: atom_id res chain seq x y z
N MET A 1 -27.24 -19.65 5.89
CA MET A 1 -27.32 -18.32 6.53
C MET A 1 -26.10 -18.16 7.43
N ASN A 2 -25.10 -17.37 7.02
CA ASN A 2 -23.89 -17.17 7.84
C ASN A 2 -24.24 -16.30 9.05
N ASN A 3 -23.95 -16.83 10.24
CA ASN A 3 -24.18 -16.13 11.50
C ASN A 3 -23.26 -14.88 11.57
N PRO A 4 -23.78 -13.65 11.70
CA PRO A 4 -22.97 -12.43 11.72
C PRO A 4 -21.90 -12.41 12.81
N LYS A 5 -22.13 -13.12 13.95
CA LYS A 5 -21.13 -13.26 15.02
C LYS A 5 -19.93 -14.14 14.62
N SER A 6 -20.11 -15.10 13.72
CA SER A 6 -19.03 -15.94 13.20
C SER A 6 -18.10 -15.15 12.28
N ASN A 7 -18.67 -14.27 11.45
CA ASN A 7 -17.88 -13.43 10.52
C ASN A 7 -16.99 -12.41 11.26
N ILE A 8 -17.47 -11.83 12.37
CA ILE A 8 -16.67 -10.88 13.16
C ILE A 8 -15.48 -11.57 13.82
N LYS A 9 -15.68 -12.80 14.37
CA LYS A 9 -14.59 -13.56 15.00
C LYS A 9 -13.48 -13.92 14.00
N ALA A 10 -13.82 -14.22 12.74
CA ALA A 10 -12.85 -14.48 11.70
C ALA A 10 -12.18 -13.20 11.18
N LEU A 11 -12.87 -12.05 11.24
CA LEU A 11 -12.37 -10.78 10.74
C LEU A 11 -11.27 -10.18 11.62
N LEU A 12 -11.34 -10.33 12.95
CA LEU A 12 -10.36 -9.74 13.86
C LEU A 12 -8.90 -10.17 13.60
N PRO A 13 -8.57 -11.48 13.51
CA PRO A 13 -7.20 -11.90 13.18
C PRO A 13 -6.78 -11.46 11.78
N VAL A 14 -7.72 -11.38 10.82
CA VAL A 14 -7.45 -10.84 9.49
C VAL A 14 -7.11 -9.35 9.55
N MET A 15 -7.78 -8.56 10.39
CA MET A 15 -7.43 -7.16 10.62
C MET A 15 -6.04 -7.00 11.27
N LEU A 16 -5.66 -7.90 12.19
CA LEU A 16 -4.30 -7.91 12.74
C LEU A 16 -3.26 -8.22 11.65
N CYS A 17 -3.60 -9.05 10.65
CA CYS A 17 -2.74 -9.27 9.49
C CYS A 17 -2.61 -7.99 8.63
N PHE A 18 -3.65 -7.15 8.51
CA PHE A 18 -3.52 -5.82 7.89
C PHE A 18 -2.59 -4.90 8.68
N PHE A 19 -2.62 -4.96 10.00
CA PHE A 19 -1.64 -4.24 10.82
C PHE A 19 -0.21 -4.71 10.50
N THR A 20 0.01 -6.03 10.44
CA THR A 20 1.30 -6.63 10.07
C THR A 20 1.74 -6.24 8.66
N MET A 21 0.78 -6.13 7.72
CA MET A 21 1.04 -5.66 6.37
C MET A 21 1.63 -4.23 6.33
N GLY A 22 1.33 -3.40 7.34
CA GLY A 22 1.89 -2.06 7.48
C GLY A 22 3.37 -2.03 7.87
N PHE A 23 3.95 -3.15 8.30
CA PHE A 23 5.35 -3.19 8.71
C PHE A 23 6.33 -2.88 7.58
N VAL A 24 5.94 -3.10 6.33
CA VAL A 24 6.77 -2.74 5.18
C VAL A 24 7.09 -1.24 5.12
N ASP A 25 6.22 -0.41 5.63
CA ASP A 25 6.39 1.04 5.60
C ASP A 25 7.48 1.52 6.59
N LEU A 26 7.92 0.64 7.53
CA LEU A 26 9.10 0.89 8.38
C LEU A 26 10.38 1.13 7.56
N VAL A 27 10.46 0.59 6.33
CA VAL A 27 11.64 0.73 5.46
C VAL A 27 11.96 2.20 5.20
N GLY A 28 10.94 3.06 5.10
CA GLY A 28 11.13 4.49 4.90
C GLY A 28 11.94 5.15 6.02
N ILE A 29 11.58 4.90 7.28
CA ILE A 29 12.32 5.45 8.42
C ILE A 29 13.62 4.69 8.69
N ALA A 30 13.59 3.35 8.58
CA ALA A 30 14.75 2.52 8.83
C ALA A 30 15.89 2.81 7.85
N SER A 31 15.60 3.07 6.56
CA SER A 31 16.63 3.41 5.56
C SER A 31 17.41 4.67 5.93
N ASN A 32 16.77 5.65 6.57
CA ASN A 32 17.44 6.87 7.03
C ASN A 32 18.40 6.59 8.19
N PHE A 33 17.99 5.74 9.16
CA PHE A 33 18.86 5.34 10.25
C PHE A 33 20.03 4.48 9.76
N VAL A 34 19.76 3.49 8.88
CA VAL A 34 20.81 2.66 8.27
C VAL A 34 21.82 3.52 7.47
N LYS A 35 21.32 4.52 6.73
CA LYS A 35 22.19 5.49 6.03
C LYS A 35 23.13 6.19 7.00
N GLN A 36 22.61 6.64 8.13
CA GLN A 36 23.40 7.35 9.14
C GLN A 36 24.40 6.41 9.84
N ASP A 37 23.95 5.22 10.27
CA ASP A 37 24.79 4.25 10.99
C ASP A 37 25.94 3.72 10.13
N LEU A 38 25.73 3.50 8.83
CA LEU A 38 26.72 2.93 7.91
C LEU A 38 27.41 3.96 7.02
N GLY A 39 27.09 5.26 7.14
CA GLY A 39 27.67 6.32 6.31
C GLY A 39 27.36 6.16 4.82
N LEU A 40 26.16 5.67 4.45
CA LEU A 40 25.82 5.37 3.08
C LEU A 40 25.52 6.63 2.25
N ALA A 41 25.81 6.57 0.93
CA ALA A 41 25.31 7.54 0.00
C ALA A 41 23.77 7.41 -0.18
N ASP A 42 23.11 8.51 -0.60
CA ASP A 42 21.66 8.52 -0.83
C ASP A 42 21.21 7.44 -1.81
N ALA A 43 21.99 7.20 -2.88
CA ALA A 43 21.70 6.16 -3.87
C ALA A 43 21.65 4.76 -3.24
N GLN A 44 22.57 4.47 -2.31
CA GLN A 44 22.62 3.18 -1.60
C GLN A 44 21.45 3.03 -0.62
N ALA A 45 21.12 4.07 0.14
CA ALA A 45 19.99 4.05 1.07
C ALA A 45 18.64 3.88 0.34
N ASN A 46 18.51 4.48 -0.83
CA ASN A 46 17.29 4.38 -1.66
C ASN A 46 17.11 3.00 -2.31
N LEU A 47 18.12 2.14 -2.31
CA LEU A 47 17.94 0.74 -2.75
C LEU A 47 16.97 -0.02 -1.84
N PHE A 48 16.92 0.27 -0.55
CA PHE A 48 16.05 -0.44 0.40
C PHE A 48 14.56 -0.30 0.05
N PRO A 49 13.98 0.91 -0.04
CA PRO A 49 12.59 1.07 -0.44
C PRO A 49 12.34 0.63 -1.89
N SER A 50 13.32 0.82 -2.79
CA SER A 50 13.16 0.42 -4.20
C SER A 50 13.01 -1.09 -4.34
N LEU A 51 13.75 -1.89 -3.57
CA LEU A 51 13.63 -3.35 -3.58
C LEU A 51 12.25 -3.83 -3.15
N VAL A 52 11.61 -3.15 -2.20
CA VAL A 52 10.26 -3.53 -1.77
C VAL A 52 9.28 -3.50 -2.96
N PHE A 53 9.27 -2.41 -3.75
CA PHE A 53 8.39 -2.30 -4.93
C PHE A 53 8.79 -3.25 -6.07
N PHE A 54 10.08 -3.53 -6.22
CA PHE A 54 10.58 -4.48 -7.20
C PHE A 54 10.00 -5.89 -6.98
N TRP A 55 9.90 -6.34 -5.73
CA TRP A 55 9.34 -7.66 -5.41
C TRP A 55 7.85 -7.78 -5.72
N PHE A 56 7.09 -6.67 -5.70
CA PHE A 56 5.70 -6.69 -6.15
C PHE A 56 5.57 -7.07 -7.62
N LEU A 57 6.46 -6.60 -8.48
CA LEU A 57 6.47 -6.97 -9.89
C LEU A 57 6.70 -8.47 -10.09
N ILE A 58 7.62 -9.05 -9.32
CA ILE A 58 8.07 -10.45 -9.51
C ILE A 58 7.13 -11.44 -8.82
N PHE A 59 6.78 -11.21 -7.55
CA PHE A 59 6.12 -12.22 -6.71
C PHE A 59 4.59 -12.13 -6.70
N SER A 60 3.95 -11.06 -7.19
CA SER A 60 2.50 -10.93 -7.11
C SER A 60 1.76 -12.03 -7.88
N VAL A 61 2.10 -12.24 -9.14
CA VAL A 61 1.46 -13.28 -9.97
C VAL A 61 1.81 -14.69 -9.48
N PRO A 62 3.09 -15.03 -9.19
CA PRO A 62 3.43 -16.32 -8.56
C PRO A 62 2.65 -16.58 -7.27
N THR A 63 2.42 -15.56 -6.45
CA THR A 63 1.63 -15.69 -5.20
C THR A 63 0.16 -15.97 -5.51
N GLY A 64 -0.41 -15.32 -6.53
CA GLY A 64 -1.76 -15.61 -7.02
C GLY A 64 -1.93 -17.09 -7.40
N LEU A 65 -0.94 -17.63 -8.13
CA LEU A 65 -0.92 -19.04 -8.50
C LEU A 65 -0.64 -19.98 -7.31
N LEU A 66 0.19 -19.55 -6.36
CA LEU A 66 0.45 -20.30 -5.12
C LEU A 66 -0.83 -20.47 -4.30
N MET A 67 -1.67 -19.44 -4.21
CA MET A 67 -2.97 -19.52 -3.50
C MET A 67 -3.88 -20.62 -4.08
N ASN A 68 -3.79 -20.90 -5.38
CA ASN A 68 -4.56 -22.00 -5.99
C ASN A 68 -4.09 -23.39 -5.51
N LYS A 69 -2.81 -23.50 -5.09
CA LYS A 69 -2.22 -24.77 -4.62
C LYS A 69 -2.40 -24.99 -3.14
N ILE A 70 -2.13 -23.97 -2.31
CA ILE A 70 -2.08 -24.12 -0.86
C ILE A 70 -3.22 -23.40 -0.12
N GLY A 71 -4.02 -22.59 -0.82
CA GLY A 71 -5.10 -21.77 -0.25
C GLY A 71 -4.62 -20.39 0.19
N ARG A 72 -5.58 -19.45 0.35
CA ARG A 72 -5.33 -18.04 0.70
C ARG A 72 -4.79 -17.91 2.12
N ARG A 73 -5.44 -18.59 3.09
CA ARG A 73 -5.05 -18.54 4.50
C ARG A 73 -3.62 -19.04 4.71
N LYS A 74 -3.25 -20.18 4.10
CA LYS A 74 -1.89 -20.72 4.21
C LYS A 74 -0.86 -19.80 3.55
N THR A 75 -1.23 -19.11 2.47
CA THR A 75 -0.35 -18.12 1.83
C THR A 75 -0.15 -16.90 2.73
N VAL A 76 -1.20 -16.43 3.44
CA VAL A 76 -1.05 -15.37 4.46
C VAL A 76 -0.16 -15.84 5.61
N LEU A 77 -0.32 -17.06 6.11
CA LEU A 77 0.57 -17.59 7.17
C LEU A 77 2.02 -17.66 6.69
N LEU A 78 2.27 -18.10 5.47
CA LEU A 78 3.61 -18.10 4.86
C LEU A 78 4.17 -16.65 4.77
N SER A 79 3.36 -15.69 4.36
CA SER A 79 3.79 -14.29 4.25
C SER A 79 4.22 -13.73 5.61
N ILE A 80 3.46 -14.01 6.68
CA ILE A 80 3.81 -13.57 8.03
C ILE A 80 5.11 -14.26 8.49
N ALA A 81 5.31 -15.55 8.19
CA ALA A 81 6.54 -16.26 8.52
C ALA A 81 7.77 -15.63 7.83
N VAL A 82 7.66 -15.29 6.53
CA VAL A 82 8.70 -14.56 5.80
C VAL A 82 8.95 -13.18 6.40
N THR A 83 7.89 -12.47 6.79
CA THR A 83 7.98 -11.16 7.46
C THR A 83 8.68 -11.27 8.81
N ILE A 84 8.35 -12.28 9.64
CA ILE A 84 9.04 -12.53 10.90
C ILE A 84 10.54 -12.76 10.66
N LEU A 85 10.88 -13.62 9.69
CA LEU A 85 12.28 -13.88 9.35
C LEU A 85 13.00 -12.60 8.93
N SER A 86 12.37 -11.74 8.12
CA SER A 86 12.95 -10.46 7.71
C SER A 86 13.22 -9.54 8.90
N LEU A 87 12.32 -9.48 9.87
CA LEU A 87 12.44 -8.64 11.06
C LEU A 87 13.48 -9.14 12.06
N LEU A 88 13.79 -10.45 12.06
CA LEU A 88 14.81 -11.02 12.94
C LEU A 88 16.23 -10.76 12.44
N ILE A 89 16.46 -10.70 11.12
CA ILE A 89 17.78 -10.54 10.52
C ILE A 89 18.54 -9.29 11.05
N PRO A 90 17.94 -8.09 11.11
CA PRO A 90 18.63 -6.88 11.58
C PRO A 90 18.99 -6.88 13.07
N ILE A 91 18.46 -7.83 13.84
CA ILE A 91 18.78 -7.99 15.26
C ILE A 91 20.18 -8.60 15.42
N PHE A 92 20.59 -9.45 14.47
CA PHE A 92 21.84 -10.21 14.53
C PHE A 92 22.97 -9.62 13.67
N GLY A 93 22.71 -8.62 12.85
CA GLY A 93 23.73 -8.02 11.99
C GLY A 93 23.38 -6.62 11.52
N GLU A 94 24.45 -5.83 11.24
CA GLU A 94 24.36 -4.40 10.99
C GLU A 94 24.91 -3.98 9.60
N SER A 95 25.42 -4.94 8.82
CA SER A 95 26.02 -4.61 7.53
C SER A 95 24.98 -4.23 6.45
N PHE A 96 25.43 -3.50 5.44
CA PHE A 96 24.61 -3.12 4.29
C PHE A 96 23.93 -4.34 3.64
N ILE A 97 24.66 -5.45 3.46
CA ILE A 97 24.13 -6.68 2.86
C ILE A 97 23.05 -7.30 3.75
N VAL A 98 23.26 -7.33 5.06
CA VAL A 98 22.28 -7.85 6.03
C VAL A 98 20.97 -7.05 5.95
N MET A 99 21.06 -5.73 5.93
CA MET A 99 19.88 -4.85 5.78
C MET A 99 19.21 -5.03 4.42
N LEU A 100 20.00 -5.20 3.34
CA LEU A 100 19.47 -5.44 2.00
C LEU A 100 18.68 -6.75 1.92
N ILE A 101 19.18 -7.83 2.51
CA ILE A 101 18.49 -9.13 2.60
C ILE A 101 17.22 -9.00 3.44
N SER A 102 17.31 -8.34 4.60
CA SER A 102 16.15 -8.11 5.48
C SER A 102 15.03 -7.37 4.74
N PHE A 103 15.31 -6.22 4.13
CA PHE A 103 14.30 -5.42 3.44
C PHE A 103 13.80 -6.09 2.16
N SER A 104 14.64 -6.88 1.47
CA SER A 104 14.18 -7.72 0.37
C SER A 104 13.16 -8.77 0.83
N LEU A 105 13.46 -9.50 1.91
CA LEU A 105 12.53 -10.47 2.49
C LEU A 105 11.25 -9.80 3.00
N LEU A 106 11.36 -8.60 3.59
CA LEU A 106 10.20 -7.82 4.02
C LEU A 106 9.31 -7.46 2.81
N GLY A 107 9.90 -7.06 1.69
CA GLY A 107 9.20 -6.79 0.43
C GLY A 107 8.52 -8.04 -0.15
N ILE A 108 9.21 -9.18 -0.16
CA ILE A 108 8.65 -10.48 -0.57
C ILE A 108 7.49 -10.86 0.35
N GLY A 109 7.67 -10.83 1.67
CA GLY A 109 6.65 -11.12 2.65
C GLY A 109 5.42 -10.23 2.47
N ASN A 110 5.62 -8.92 2.25
CA ASN A 110 4.54 -7.98 2.01
C ASN A 110 3.80 -8.25 0.69
N THR A 111 4.52 -8.61 -0.38
CA THR A 111 3.90 -8.99 -1.65
C THR A 111 3.00 -10.21 -1.48
N LEU A 112 3.49 -11.26 -0.81
CA LEU A 112 2.69 -12.44 -0.50
C LEU A 112 1.46 -12.04 0.34
N MET A 113 1.65 -11.19 1.35
CA MET A 113 0.59 -10.72 2.24
C MET A 113 -0.50 -9.97 1.46
N GLN A 114 -0.14 -8.92 0.73
CA GLN A 114 -1.11 -8.10 0.00
C GLN A 114 -1.86 -8.92 -1.05
N THR A 115 -1.18 -9.83 -1.73
CA THR A 115 -1.78 -10.68 -2.76
C THR A 115 -2.78 -11.67 -2.16
N SER A 116 -2.53 -12.21 -0.95
CA SER A 116 -3.36 -13.26 -0.37
C SER A 116 -4.40 -12.75 0.64
N LEU A 117 -4.09 -11.70 1.40
CA LEU A 117 -4.97 -11.19 2.45
C LEU A 117 -6.23 -10.51 1.88
N ASN A 118 -6.08 -9.74 0.81
CA ASN A 118 -7.22 -9.06 0.18
C ASN A 118 -8.29 -10.05 -0.35
N PRO A 119 -7.96 -11.10 -1.12
CA PRO A 119 -8.95 -12.09 -1.52
C PRO A 119 -9.41 -12.99 -0.35
N LEU A 120 -8.61 -13.15 0.72
CA LEU A 120 -9.05 -13.85 1.93
C LEU A 120 -10.24 -13.13 2.58
N ILE A 121 -10.25 -11.79 2.64
CA ILE A 121 -11.43 -11.02 3.08
C ILE A 121 -12.65 -11.36 2.24
N SER A 122 -12.50 -11.52 0.92
CA SER A 122 -13.62 -11.81 0.02
C SER A 122 -14.26 -13.19 0.26
N THR A 123 -13.64 -14.06 1.04
CA THR A 123 -14.26 -15.31 1.50
C THR A 123 -15.18 -15.08 2.69
N ILE A 124 -14.86 -14.10 3.54
CA ILE A 124 -15.61 -13.77 4.76
C ILE A 124 -16.73 -12.76 4.45
N ILE A 125 -16.42 -11.75 3.65
CA ILE A 125 -17.31 -10.62 3.31
C ILE A 125 -17.59 -10.65 1.82
N LYS A 126 -18.88 -10.68 1.43
CA LYS A 126 -19.31 -10.73 0.03
C LYS A 126 -20.09 -9.46 -0.36
N GLY A 127 -20.11 -9.16 -1.67
CA GLY A 127 -20.91 -8.07 -2.25
C GLY A 127 -20.41 -6.68 -1.88
N ASP A 128 -21.33 -5.74 -1.74
CA ASP A 128 -21.09 -4.30 -1.62
C ASP A 128 -20.26 -3.88 -0.40
N ARG A 129 -20.18 -4.74 0.63
CA ARG A 129 -19.37 -4.48 1.83
C ARG A 129 -17.88 -4.79 1.65
N LEU A 130 -17.49 -5.42 0.54
CA LEU A 130 -16.09 -5.81 0.34
C LEU A 130 -15.17 -4.58 0.26
N ALA A 131 -15.53 -3.57 -0.53
CA ALA A 131 -14.76 -2.33 -0.66
C ALA A 131 -14.59 -1.62 0.71
N SER A 132 -15.67 -1.49 1.47
CA SER A 132 -15.67 -0.91 2.82
C SER A 132 -14.71 -1.66 3.75
N THR A 133 -14.77 -3.00 3.76
CA THR A 133 -13.94 -3.82 4.64
C THR A 133 -12.46 -3.77 4.23
N LEU A 134 -12.15 -3.79 2.93
CA LEU A 134 -10.79 -3.60 2.43
C LEU A 134 -10.26 -2.22 2.82
N THR A 135 -11.06 -1.17 2.69
CA THR A 135 -10.72 0.19 3.11
C THR A 135 -10.43 0.27 4.61
N PHE A 136 -11.24 -0.40 5.43
CA PHE A 136 -10.97 -0.49 6.87
C PHE A 136 -9.65 -1.23 7.15
N GLY A 137 -9.36 -2.30 6.40
CA GLY A 137 -8.05 -2.97 6.46
C GLY A 137 -6.88 -2.02 6.13
N GLN A 138 -7.03 -1.18 5.11
CA GLN A 138 -6.01 -0.16 4.79
C GLN A 138 -5.86 0.89 5.91
N PHE A 139 -6.95 1.26 6.59
CA PHE A 139 -6.86 2.11 7.79
C PHE A 139 -6.05 1.43 8.90
N VAL A 140 -6.33 0.14 9.19
CA VAL A 140 -5.58 -0.62 10.20
C VAL A 140 -4.09 -0.74 9.82
N LYS A 141 -3.78 -0.96 8.53
CA LYS A 141 -2.40 -0.90 7.99
C LYS A 141 -1.75 0.44 8.29
N ALA A 142 -2.45 1.54 8.02
CA ALA A 142 -1.92 2.89 8.19
C ALA A 142 -1.57 3.20 9.66
N ILE A 143 -2.23 2.59 10.64
CA ILE A 143 -1.87 2.72 12.06
C ILE A 143 -0.46 2.18 12.33
N ALA A 144 -0.13 1.00 11.78
CA ALA A 144 1.21 0.42 11.93
C ALA A 144 2.27 1.28 11.28
N SER A 145 2.00 1.79 10.07
CA SER A 145 2.89 2.69 9.34
C SER A 145 3.13 4.01 10.11
N PHE A 146 2.08 4.54 10.74
CA PHE A 146 2.16 5.75 11.57
C PHE A 146 2.98 5.55 12.84
N LEU A 147 2.90 4.36 13.46
CA LEU A 147 3.63 4.06 14.70
C LEU A 147 5.13 3.84 14.48
N ALA A 148 5.55 3.39 13.30
CA ALA A 148 6.93 3.03 13.02
C ALA A 148 7.95 4.15 13.34
N PRO A 149 7.79 5.41 12.88
CA PRO A 149 8.70 6.49 13.18
C PRO A 149 8.81 6.79 14.68
N PHE A 150 7.69 6.71 15.41
CA PHE A 150 7.69 6.98 16.87
C PHE A 150 8.43 5.89 17.63
N ILE A 151 8.20 4.62 17.30
CA ILE A 151 8.89 3.49 17.95
C ILE A 151 10.41 3.58 17.68
N ALA A 152 10.80 3.87 16.43
CA ALA A 152 12.19 4.05 16.04
C ALA A 152 12.86 5.21 16.82
N LEU A 153 12.17 6.35 16.90
CA LEU A 153 12.66 7.53 17.64
C LEU A 153 12.78 7.27 19.13
N TRP A 154 11.79 6.63 19.75
CA TRP A 154 11.83 6.27 21.17
C TRP A 154 12.99 5.31 21.50
N GLY A 155 13.27 4.37 20.58
CA GLY A 155 14.45 3.51 20.69
C GLY A 155 15.75 4.30 20.54
N ALA A 156 15.85 5.17 19.55
CA ALA A 156 17.04 5.99 19.28
C ALA A 156 17.35 6.96 20.44
N THR A 157 16.33 7.50 21.12
CA THR A 157 16.49 8.42 22.28
C THR A 157 16.65 7.70 23.62
N GLY A 158 16.62 6.37 23.64
CA GLY A 158 16.72 5.58 24.88
C GLY A 158 15.44 5.55 25.73
N ALA A 159 14.33 6.09 25.24
CA ALA A 159 13.02 6.01 25.92
C ALA A 159 12.48 4.57 26.01
N LEU A 160 12.96 3.69 25.12
CA LEU A 160 12.70 2.25 25.13
C LEU A 160 14.05 1.52 25.31
N PRO A 161 14.50 1.22 26.53
CA PRO A 161 15.81 0.61 26.80
C PRO A 161 15.81 -0.89 26.54
N PHE A 162 15.41 -1.35 25.34
CA PHE A 162 15.44 -2.75 24.97
C PHE A 162 16.84 -3.14 24.44
N PHE A 163 17.61 -3.87 25.23
CA PHE A 163 18.84 -4.57 24.84
C PHE A 163 19.91 -3.73 24.10
N GLY A 164 19.90 -2.42 24.23
CA GLY A 164 20.86 -1.55 23.53
C GLY A 164 20.65 -1.45 22.01
N LEU A 165 19.51 -1.85 21.50
CA LEU A 165 19.23 -1.90 20.06
C LEU A 165 19.01 -0.51 19.42
N GLY A 166 18.85 0.57 20.22
CA GLY A 166 18.54 1.89 19.69
C GLY A 166 17.27 1.87 18.83
N TRP A 167 17.28 2.54 17.68
CA TRP A 167 16.14 2.58 16.76
C TRP A 167 15.70 1.19 16.27
N ARG A 168 16.58 0.19 16.29
CA ARG A 168 16.29 -1.18 15.86
C ARG A 168 15.32 -1.92 16.78
N VAL A 169 14.96 -1.36 17.93
CA VAL A 169 13.89 -1.89 18.80
C VAL A 169 12.57 -2.09 18.04
N LEU A 170 12.39 -1.36 16.94
CA LEU A 170 11.27 -1.50 16.01
C LEU A 170 11.10 -2.94 15.49
N PHE A 171 12.22 -3.63 15.17
CA PHE A 171 12.18 -4.97 14.61
C PHE A 171 11.64 -6.03 15.58
N PRO A 172 12.15 -6.18 16.80
CA PRO A 172 11.60 -7.14 17.75
C PRO A 172 10.16 -6.81 18.17
N ILE A 173 9.78 -5.55 18.30
CA ILE A 173 8.39 -5.16 18.61
C ILE A 173 7.45 -5.66 17.50
N TYR A 174 7.79 -5.38 16.25
CA TYR A 174 6.97 -5.83 15.11
C TYR A 174 7.03 -7.35 14.92
N ALA A 175 8.15 -8.01 15.21
CA ALA A 175 8.25 -9.46 15.18
C ALA A 175 7.30 -10.12 16.20
N VAL A 176 7.21 -9.61 17.42
CA VAL A 176 6.27 -10.12 18.45
C VAL A 176 4.82 -9.97 17.97
N ILE A 177 4.45 -8.83 17.40
CA ILE A 177 3.09 -8.61 16.87
C ILE A 177 2.81 -9.59 15.71
N ALA A 178 3.78 -9.81 14.83
CA ALA A 178 3.65 -10.77 13.73
C ALA A 178 3.49 -12.21 14.24
N VAL A 179 4.20 -12.59 15.32
CA VAL A 179 4.02 -13.91 15.99
C VAL A 179 2.60 -14.03 16.55
N ILE A 180 2.08 -13.01 17.20
CA ILE A 180 0.69 -13.01 17.68
C ILE A 180 -0.28 -13.16 16.50
N ALA A 181 -0.05 -12.44 15.40
CA ALA A 181 -0.90 -12.50 14.21
C ALA A 181 -0.92 -13.90 13.57
N ILE A 182 0.25 -14.54 13.41
CA ILE A 182 0.33 -15.88 12.80
C ILE A 182 -0.34 -16.93 13.69
N LEU A 183 -0.14 -16.87 15.01
CA LEU A 183 -0.76 -17.80 15.95
C LEU A 183 -2.28 -17.63 15.96
N TRP A 184 -2.77 -16.39 16.02
CA TRP A 184 -4.21 -16.11 16.04
C TRP A 184 -4.87 -16.49 14.71
N LEU A 185 -4.29 -16.15 13.57
CA LEU A 185 -4.83 -16.57 12.27
C LEU A 185 -4.79 -18.10 12.13
N ASN A 186 -3.72 -18.75 12.61
CA ASN A 186 -3.61 -20.21 12.55
C ASN A 186 -4.63 -20.93 13.42
N SER A 187 -5.08 -20.35 14.53
CA SER A 187 -6.14 -20.91 15.39
C SER A 187 -7.56 -20.63 14.88
N THR A 188 -7.69 -19.73 13.89
CA THR A 188 -9.00 -19.31 13.36
C THR A 188 -9.40 -20.19 12.18
N ASN A 189 -10.59 -20.79 12.24
CA ASN A 189 -11.12 -21.55 11.11
C ASN A 189 -11.78 -20.60 10.11
N ILE A 190 -11.23 -20.52 8.90
CA ILE A 190 -11.78 -19.77 7.76
C ILE A 190 -12.03 -20.80 6.66
N GLU A 191 -13.31 -21.00 6.33
CA GLU A 191 -13.69 -21.86 5.22
C GLU A 191 -13.35 -21.17 3.90
N GLU A 192 -12.44 -21.76 3.12
CA GLU A 192 -12.09 -21.29 1.80
C GLU A 192 -12.89 -22.04 0.73
N GLU A 193 -13.25 -21.34 -0.34
CA GLU A 193 -13.86 -21.95 -1.52
C GLU A 193 -12.87 -22.98 -2.09
N LYS A 194 -13.30 -24.23 -2.22
CA LYS A 194 -12.46 -25.26 -2.87
C LYS A 194 -12.28 -24.90 -4.33
N ASN A 195 -11.04 -24.76 -4.76
CA ASN A 195 -10.73 -24.62 -6.17
C ASN A 195 -11.04 -25.96 -6.89
N ASP A 196 -11.69 -25.90 -8.05
CA ASP A 196 -12.06 -27.05 -8.87
C ASP A 196 -10.86 -27.77 -9.52
N GLY A 197 -9.68 -27.71 -8.88
CA GLY A 197 -8.48 -28.46 -9.26
C GLY A 197 -7.75 -28.00 -10.53
N ARG A 198 -8.27 -27.02 -11.27
CA ARG A 198 -7.55 -26.43 -12.40
C ARG A 198 -6.58 -25.37 -11.88
N VAL A 199 -5.30 -25.69 -11.89
CA VAL A 199 -4.24 -24.73 -11.57
C VAL A 199 -4.00 -23.87 -12.82
N SER A 200 -4.40 -22.59 -12.75
CA SER A 200 -4.10 -21.62 -13.80
C SER A 200 -2.58 -21.44 -13.94
N GLY A 201 -2.10 -21.33 -15.20
CA GLY A 201 -0.72 -21.00 -15.51
C GLY A 201 -0.46 -19.49 -15.58
N PHE A 202 0.80 -19.09 -15.73
CA PHE A 202 1.18 -17.69 -15.91
C PHE A 202 0.48 -17.05 -17.12
N VAL A 203 0.44 -17.79 -18.26
CA VAL A 203 -0.18 -17.30 -19.50
C VAL A 203 -1.67 -17.03 -19.29
N GLU A 204 -2.36 -17.93 -18.58
CA GLU A 204 -3.79 -17.76 -18.28
C GLU A 204 -4.04 -16.57 -17.33
N CYS A 205 -3.14 -16.33 -16.37
CA CYS A 205 -3.22 -15.19 -15.47
C CYS A 205 -3.11 -13.88 -16.27
N PHE A 206 -2.07 -13.72 -17.10
CA PHE A 206 -1.90 -12.53 -17.94
C PHE A 206 -3.00 -12.40 -19.02
N ALA A 207 -3.57 -13.50 -19.49
CA ALA A 207 -4.71 -13.46 -20.42
C ALA A 207 -5.94 -12.75 -19.82
N LEU A 208 -6.08 -12.67 -18.50
CA LEU A 208 -7.15 -11.91 -17.86
C LEU A 208 -7.08 -10.40 -18.18
N LEU A 209 -5.90 -9.86 -18.48
CA LEU A 209 -5.75 -8.47 -18.94
C LEU A 209 -6.39 -8.21 -20.31
N ARG A 210 -6.72 -9.25 -21.08
CA ARG A 210 -7.53 -9.11 -22.30
C ARG A 210 -8.98 -8.73 -22.00
N ASN A 211 -9.44 -8.96 -20.76
CA ASN A 211 -10.73 -8.44 -20.31
C ASN A 211 -10.61 -6.93 -20.08
N PRO A 212 -11.36 -6.08 -20.83
CA PRO A 212 -11.21 -4.63 -20.73
C PRO A 212 -11.45 -4.08 -19.33
N PHE A 213 -12.37 -4.70 -18.56
CA PHE A 213 -12.69 -4.24 -17.22
C PHE A 213 -11.57 -4.57 -16.22
N ILE A 214 -10.96 -5.77 -16.32
CA ILE A 214 -9.81 -6.15 -15.49
C ILE A 214 -8.60 -5.27 -15.81
N LEU A 215 -8.34 -4.98 -17.09
CA LEU A 215 -7.30 -4.05 -17.50
C LEU A 215 -7.54 -2.64 -16.94
N LEU A 216 -8.81 -2.16 -16.99
CA LEU A 216 -9.18 -0.88 -16.40
C LEU A 216 -8.89 -0.83 -14.88
N CYS A 217 -9.24 -1.88 -14.13
CA CYS A 217 -8.95 -1.97 -12.70
C CYS A 217 -7.44 -2.02 -12.43
N PHE A 218 -6.68 -2.80 -13.21
CA PHE A 218 -5.23 -2.89 -13.10
C PHE A 218 -4.55 -1.54 -13.29
N LEU A 219 -4.88 -0.83 -14.36
CA LEU A 219 -4.34 0.50 -14.63
C LEU A 219 -4.84 1.54 -13.62
N ALA A 220 -6.05 1.39 -13.07
CA ALA A 220 -6.54 2.27 -12.00
C ALA A 220 -5.69 2.12 -10.72
N ILE A 221 -5.30 0.89 -10.36
CA ILE A 221 -4.39 0.64 -9.25
C ILE A 221 -2.99 1.20 -9.54
N MET A 222 -2.49 1.03 -10.77
CA MET A 222 -1.22 1.63 -11.19
C MET A 222 -1.22 3.16 -11.03
N CYS A 223 -2.27 3.83 -11.51
CA CYS A 223 -2.42 5.28 -11.38
C CYS A 223 -2.54 5.69 -9.90
N HIS A 224 -3.36 4.97 -9.12
CA HIS A 224 -3.51 5.22 -7.69
C HIS A 224 -2.17 5.24 -6.95
N VAL A 225 -1.37 4.18 -7.12
CA VAL A 225 -0.07 4.07 -6.43
C VAL A 225 0.95 5.05 -7.00
N GLY A 226 0.91 5.29 -8.32
CA GLY A 226 1.73 6.31 -8.95
C GLY A 226 1.47 7.71 -8.38
N ILE A 227 0.20 8.08 -8.17
CA ILE A 227 -0.19 9.35 -7.54
C ILE A 227 0.18 9.36 -6.05
N ASP A 228 0.02 8.24 -5.35
CA ASP A 228 0.39 8.10 -3.94
C ASP A 228 1.88 8.39 -3.71
N VAL A 229 2.75 7.63 -4.36
CA VAL A 229 4.20 7.79 -4.27
C VAL A 229 4.63 9.14 -4.88
N GLY A 230 4.01 9.50 -6.01
CA GLY A 230 4.26 10.77 -6.68
C GLY A 230 3.99 11.97 -5.80
N THR A 231 2.86 12.02 -5.10
CA THR A 231 2.55 13.10 -4.18
C THR A 231 3.56 13.18 -3.03
N ASN A 232 3.93 12.04 -2.45
CA ASN A 232 4.89 11.99 -1.35
C ASN A 232 6.29 12.49 -1.74
N THR A 233 6.70 12.27 -2.98
CA THR A 233 8.01 12.72 -3.47
C THR A 233 7.99 14.14 -3.98
N THR A 234 6.86 14.61 -4.55
CA THR A 234 6.75 15.91 -5.24
C THR A 234 6.26 17.03 -4.31
N ALA A 235 5.34 16.73 -3.38
CA ALA A 235 4.78 17.78 -2.52
C ALA A 235 5.84 18.52 -1.69
N PRO A 236 6.84 17.86 -1.05
CA PRO A 236 7.93 18.57 -0.40
C PRO A 236 8.73 19.45 -1.36
N LYS A 237 9.00 18.97 -2.57
CA LYS A 237 9.75 19.71 -3.59
C LYS A 237 9.00 20.97 -4.06
N ILE A 238 7.66 20.89 -4.19
CA ILE A 238 6.83 22.05 -4.52
C ILE A 238 6.94 23.11 -3.42
N LEU A 239 6.92 22.71 -2.13
CA LEU A 239 7.09 23.65 -1.02
C LEU A 239 8.45 24.32 -1.03
N GLN A 240 9.53 23.58 -1.35
CA GLN A 240 10.86 24.15 -1.50
C GLN A 240 10.94 25.10 -2.69
N GLU A 241 10.46 24.67 -3.87
CA GLU A 241 10.55 25.45 -5.12
C GLU A 241 9.73 26.73 -5.07
N ARG A 242 8.48 26.67 -4.57
CA ARG A 242 7.55 27.79 -4.68
C ARG A 242 7.45 28.66 -3.44
N LEU A 243 7.80 28.12 -2.26
CA LEU A 243 7.66 28.82 -0.98
C LEU A 243 9.01 29.03 -0.28
N GLY A 244 10.12 28.55 -0.85
CA GLY A 244 11.45 28.69 -0.27
C GLY A 244 11.65 27.92 1.03
N PHE A 245 10.85 26.86 1.29
CA PHE A 245 10.95 26.09 2.52
C PHE A 245 12.27 25.30 2.58
N THR A 246 12.82 25.17 3.77
CA THR A 246 13.90 24.24 4.04
C THR A 246 13.43 22.79 3.88
N LEU A 247 14.35 21.86 3.70
CA LEU A 247 14.03 20.42 3.57
C LEU A 247 13.21 19.92 4.79
N GLY A 248 13.57 20.36 6.01
CA GLY A 248 12.88 19.97 7.23
C GLY A 248 11.43 20.50 7.29
N GLU A 249 11.19 21.75 6.92
CA GLU A 249 9.85 22.33 6.85
C GLU A 249 8.99 21.67 5.77
N ALA A 250 9.59 21.36 4.64
CA ALA A 250 8.93 20.73 3.50
C ALA A 250 8.45 19.30 3.81
N ALA A 251 9.09 18.58 4.76
CA ALA A 251 8.64 17.27 5.23
C ALA A 251 7.22 17.28 5.80
N SER A 252 6.71 18.45 6.24
CA SER A 252 5.33 18.63 6.69
C SER A 252 4.30 18.26 5.61
N ALA A 253 4.64 18.38 4.33
CA ALA A 253 3.78 17.99 3.21
C ALA A 253 3.46 16.49 3.22
N THR A 254 4.48 15.65 3.43
CA THR A 254 4.32 14.19 3.50
C THR A 254 3.47 13.80 4.72
N SER A 255 3.73 14.41 5.87
CA SER A 255 2.93 14.17 7.09
C SER A 255 1.46 14.52 6.88
N LEU A 256 1.17 15.69 6.27
CA LEU A 256 -0.19 16.12 5.97
C LEU A 256 -0.89 15.15 5.02
N TYR A 257 -0.20 14.70 3.97
CA TYR A 257 -0.73 13.71 3.04
C TYR A 257 -1.16 12.43 3.77
N PHE A 258 -0.30 11.85 4.59
CA PHE A 258 -0.61 10.61 5.32
C PHE A 258 -1.71 10.78 6.36
N ILE A 259 -1.80 11.92 7.03
CA ILE A 259 -2.91 12.24 7.95
C ILE A 259 -4.23 12.19 7.19
N PHE A 260 -4.36 12.92 6.08
CA PHE A 260 -5.60 12.95 5.31
C PHE A 260 -5.90 11.63 4.60
N ARG A 261 -4.89 10.88 4.17
CA ARG A 261 -5.04 9.52 3.66
C ARG A 261 -5.60 8.59 4.73
N THR A 262 -5.11 8.65 5.95
CA THR A 262 -5.58 7.82 7.06
C THR A 262 -7.01 8.17 7.44
N ILE A 263 -7.34 9.47 7.55
CA ILE A 263 -8.70 9.95 7.79
C ILE A 263 -9.63 9.49 6.64
N GLY A 264 -9.16 9.58 5.40
CA GLY A 264 -9.90 9.13 4.23
C GLY A 264 -10.19 7.63 4.23
N CYS A 265 -9.24 6.78 4.65
CA CYS A 265 -9.49 5.35 4.82
C CYS A 265 -10.52 5.07 5.91
N LEU A 266 -10.43 5.75 7.07
CA LEU A 266 -11.38 5.56 8.16
C LEU A 266 -12.80 5.99 7.75
N THR A 267 -12.94 7.22 7.28
CA THR A 267 -14.26 7.77 6.86
C THR A 267 -14.80 7.04 5.65
N GLY A 268 -13.96 6.71 4.67
CA GLY A 268 -14.31 5.96 3.49
C GLY A 268 -14.85 4.55 3.80
N SER A 269 -14.29 3.89 4.82
CA SER A 269 -14.80 2.59 5.26
C SER A 269 -16.26 2.67 5.76
N VAL A 270 -16.66 3.79 6.36
CA VAL A 270 -18.03 4.02 6.81
C VAL A 270 -18.92 4.48 5.65
N ILE A 271 -18.41 5.38 4.81
CA ILE A 271 -19.16 5.94 3.68
C ILE A 271 -19.49 4.85 2.66
N LEU A 272 -18.55 3.95 2.34
CA LEU A 272 -18.76 2.84 1.40
C LEU A 272 -19.77 1.78 1.89
N GLN A 273 -20.20 1.83 3.15
CA GLN A 273 -21.31 1.00 3.62
C GLN A 273 -22.69 1.55 3.19
N LYS A 274 -22.77 2.85 2.91
CA LYS A 274 -24.02 3.56 2.62
C LYS A 274 -24.06 4.10 1.19
N LEU A 275 -22.91 4.41 0.63
CA LEU A 275 -22.79 5.01 -0.70
C LEU A 275 -22.24 3.98 -1.69
N ASN A 276 -22.83 3.96 -2.89
CA ASN A 276 -22.37 3.13 -3.99
C ASN A 276 -20.93 3.47 -4.39
N THR A 277 -20.12 2.44 -4.67
CA THR A 277 -18.70 2.55 -5.06
C THR A 277 -18.48 3.55 -6.19
N LYS A 278 -19.33 3.56 -7.21
CA LYS A 278 -19.24 4.51 -8.34
C LYS A 278 -19.37 5.96 -7.89
N LYS A 279 -20.39 6.27 -7.06
CA LYS A 279 -20.60 7.65 -6.56
C LYS A 279 -19.43 8.11 -5.70
N PHE A 280 -18.93 7.23 -4.83
CA PHE A 280 -17.80 7.57 -3.98
C PHE A 280 -16.50 7.72 -4.79
N MET A 281 -16.32 6.92 -5.85
CA MET A 281 -15.19 7.08 -6.78
C MET A 281 -15.24 8.45 -7.46
N PHE A 282 -16.42 8.94 -7.92
CA PHE A 282 -16.55 10.27 -8.50
C PHE A 282 -16.18 11.38 -7.51
N ILE A 283 -16.58 11.27 -6.24
CA ILE A 283 -16.19 12.21 -5.19
C ILE A 283 -14.66 12.18 -5.03
N SER A 284 -14.07 10.99 -4.90
CA SER A 284 -12.64 10.80 -4.73
C SER A 284 -11.82 11.42 -5.87
N VAL A 285 -12.15 11.10 -7.12
CA VAL A 285 -11.43 11.65 -8.27
C VAL A 285 -11.69 13.15 -8.47
N GLY A 286 -12.86 13.65 -8.09
CA GLY A 286 -13.16 15.09 -8.08
C GLY A 286 -12.26 15.87 -7.12
N LEU A 287 -12.05 15.34 -5.90
CA LEU A 287 -11.12 15.92 -4.91
C LEU A 287 -9.67 15.87 -5.42
N MET A 288 -9.28 14.76 -6.06
CA MET A 288 -7.94 14.64 -6.66
C MET A 288 -7.75 15.62 -7.83
N LEU A 289 -8.77 15.83 -8.67
CA LEU A 289 -8.68 16.80 -9.76
C LEU A 289 -8.54 18.23 -9.23
N LEU A 290 -9.33 18.62 -8.23
CA LEU A 290 -9.20 19.90 -7.55
C LEU A 290 -7.80 20.10 -6.95
N SER A 291 -7.24 19.04 -6.38
CA SER A 291 -5.88 19.03 -5.87
C SER A 291 -4.86 19.30 -6.98
N MET A 292 -4.96 18.62 -8.13
CA MET A 292 -4.04 18.81 -9.26
C MET A 292 -4.12 20.26 -9.78
N ILE A 293 -5.33 20.80 -9.91
CA ILE A 293 -5.53 22.21 -10.31
C ILE A 293 -4.87 23.16 -9.28
N GLY A 294 -5.06 22.88 -7.98
CA GLY A 294 -4.44 23.66 -6.91
C GLY A 294 -2.91 23.66 -6.98
N MET A 295 -2.31 22.47 -7.21
CA MET A 295 -0.86 22.34 -7.34
C MET A 295 -0.28 22.88 -8.65
N LEU A 296 -1.07 22.92 -9.75
CA LEU A 296 -0.59 23.46 -11.03
C LEU A 296 -0.71 24.99 -11.10
N ALA A 297 -1.83 25.54 -10.64
CA ALA A 297 -2.21 26.92 -10.93
C ALA A 297 -1.80 27.91 -9.83
N PHE A 298 -1.49 27.46 -8.60
CA PHE A 298 -1.30 28.36 -7.48
C PHE A 298 0.03 28.14 -6.76
N SER A 299 0.57 29.25 -6.20
CA SER A 299 1.77 29.24 -5.34
C SER A 299 1.46 29.68 -3.90
N SER A 300 0.19 29.81 -3.53
CA SER A 300 -0.21 30.15 -2.17
C SER A 300 0.02 28.95 -1.23
N ARG A 301 0.67 29.21 -0.09
CA ARG A 301 0.91 28.20 0.96
C ARG A 301 -0.38 27.46 1.35
N PHE A 302 -1.46 28.21 1.61
CA PHE A 302 -2.74 27.62 2.01
C PHE A 302 -3.31 26.69 0.92
N ILE A 303 -3.28 27.12 -0.36
CA ILE A 303 -3.83 26.33 -1.47
C ILE A 303 -3.01 25.07 -1.69
N ILE A 304 -1.67 25.14 -1.61
CA ILE A 304 -0.81 23.95 -1.77
C ILE A 304 -1.07 22.94 -0.65
N TYR A 305 -1.15 23.37 0.62
CA TYR A 305 -1.47 22.48 1.72
C TYR A 305 -2.89 21.88 1.61
N ALA A 306 -3.88 22.68 1.21
CA ALA A 306 -5.23 22.19 0.93
C ALA A 306 -5.22 21.15 -0.22
N ALA A 307 -4.48 21.39 -1.29
CA ALA A 307 -4.34 20.46 -2.39
C ALA A 307 -3.71 19.13 -1.95
N ILE A 308 -2.65 19.17 -1.13
CA ILE A 308 -2.01 17.95 -0.58
C ILE A 308 -3.01 17.17 0.28
N ALA A 309 -3.79 17.86 1.12
CA ALA A 309 -4.83 17.23 1.93
C ALA A 309 -5.93 16.59 1.06
N LEU A 310 -6.38 17.29 0.02
CA LEU A 310 -7.42 16.79 -0.91
C LEU A 310 -6.98 15.55 -1.68
N VAL A 311 -5.74 15.52 -2.19
CA VAL A 311 -5.25 14.31 -2.88
C VAL A 311 -5.05 13.16 -1.89
N GLY A 312 -4.56 13.42 -0.67
CA GLY A 312 -4.43 12.40 0.36
C GLY A 312 -5.77 11.74 0.68
N TYR A 313 -6.80 12.55 0.92
CA TYR A 313 -8.15 12.07 1.18
C TYR A 313 -8.77 11.38 -0.05
N GLY A 314 -8.72 12.00 -1.21
CA GLY A 314 -9.32 11.50 -2.45
C GLY A 314 -8.71 10.17 -2.92
N ASN A 315 -7.39 10.04 -2.82
CA ASN A 315 -6.68 8.85 -3.26
C ASN A 315 -6.81 7.67 -2.28
N SER A 316 -7.18 7.90 -1.02
CA SER A 316 -7.14 6.92 0.08
C SER A 316 -7.92 5.62 -0.19
N ASN A 317 -9.03 5.67 -0.93
CA ASN A 317 -9.95 4.55 -1.11
C ASN A 317 -9.90 3.94 -2.51
N VAL A 318 -9.17 4.54 -3.44
CA VAL A 318 -9.14 4.13 -4.87
C VAL A 318 -8.68 2.68 -5.01
N PHE A 319 -7.63 2.28 -4.28
CA PHE A 319 -7.15 0.89 -4.27
C PHE A 319 -8.26 -0.08 -3.88
N SER A 320 -8.90 0.13 -2.73
CA SER A 320 -9.92 -0.77 -2.20
C SER A 320 -11.14 -0.88 -3.12
N MET A 321 -11.55 0.23 -3.73
CA MET A 321 -12.63 0.26 -4.71
C MET A 321 -12.26 -0.51 -5.99
N ALA A 322 -11.12 -0.22 -6.59
CA ALA A 322 -10.69 -0.88 -7.83
C ALA A 322 -10.42 -2.37 -7.61
N PHE A 323 -9.79 -2.72 -6.50
CA PHE A 323 -9.49 -4.11 -6.16
C PHE A 323 -10.76 -4.93 -5.91
N SER A 324 -11.72 -4.39 -5.14
CA SER A 324 -12.99 -5.08 -4.87
C SER A 324 -13.81 -5.31 -6.14
N GLU A 325 -13.90 -4.30 -7.02
CA GLU A 325 -14.61 -4.41 -8.30
C GLU A 325 -13.96 -5.47 -9.21
N ALA A 326 -12.63 -5.54 -9.25
CA ALA A 326 -11.94 -6.58 -10.00
C ALA A 326 -12.23 -8.00 -9.47
N LEU A 327 -12.25 -8.20 -8.14
CA LEU A 327 -12.59 -9.49 -7.53
C LEU A 327 -14.05 -9.88 -7.76
N ILE A 328 -14.97 -8.91 -7.72
CA ILE A 328 -16.41 -9.14 -7.97
C ILE A 328 -16.64 -9.50 -9.44
N ALA A 329 -15.91 -8.88 -10.37
CA ALA A 329 -16.05 -9.13 -11.81
C ALA A 329 -15.61 -10.56 -12.21
N MET A 330 -14.68 -11.17 -11.46
CA MET A 330 -14.12 -12.49 -11.76
C MET A 330 -14.17 -13.41 -10.52
N PRO A 331 -15.35 -13.83 -10.07
CA PRO A 331 -15.51 -14.56 -8.81
C PRO A 331 -14.79 -15.91 -8.79
N ASN A 332 -14.63 -16.57 -9.94
CA ASN A 332 -13.97 -17.87 -10.07
C ASN A 332 -12.44 -17.78 -10.25
N LYS A 333 -11.88 -16.57 -10.40
CA LYS A 333 -10.43 -16.33 -10.62
C LYS A 333 -9.87 -15.26 -9.68
N LYS A 334 -10.38 -15.20 -8.47
CA LYS A 334 -10.00 -14.16 -7.48
C LYS A 334 -8.51 -14.17 -7.14
N ASN A 335 -7.87 -15.32 -7.14
CA ASN A 335 -6.45 -15.45 -6.80
C ASN A 335 -5.56 -14.87 -7.90
N GLU A 336 -5.87 -15.20 -9.16
CA GLU A 336 -5.17 -14.69 -10.34
C GLU A 336 -5.39 -13.17 -10.48
N VAL A 337 -6.64 -12.72 -10.33
CA VAL A 337 -6.99 -11.31 -10.33
C VAL A 337 -6.24 -10.57 -9.23
N SER A 338 -6.18 -11.12 -8.02
CA SER A 338 -5.42 -10.52 -6.93
C SER A 338 -3.95 -10.36 -7.28
N GLY A 339 -3.32 -11.41 -7.82
CA GLY A 339 -1.93 -11.36 -8.26
C GLY A 339 -1.69 -10.24 -9.27
N LEU A 340 -2.57 -10.11 -10.28
CA LEU A 340 -2.48 -9.03 -11.26
C LEU A 340 -2.69 -7.65 -10.65
N MET A 341 -3.71 -7.48 -9.82
CA MET A 341 -4.00 -6.17 -9.20
C MET A 341 -2.85 -5.70 -8.31
N ILE A 342 -2.24 -6.61 -7.55
CA ILE A 342 -1.08 -6.28 -6.70
C ILE A 342 0.17 -6.00 -7.54
N MET A 343 0.35 -6.67 -8.68
CA MET A 343 1.41 -6.30 -9.63
C MET A 343 1.27 -4.84 -10.10
N GLY A 344 0.06 -4.30 -10.16
CA GLY A 344 -0.19 -2.88 -10.47
C GLY A 344 0.47 -1.89 -9.50
N LEU A 345 0.86 -2.33 -8.28
CA LEU A 345 1.63 -1.49 -7.35
C LEU A 345 2.99 -1.07 -7.91
N PHE A 346 3.48 -1.73 -8.95
CA PHE A 346 4.65 -1.29 -9.73
C PHE A 346 4.47 0.11 -10.35
N GLY A 347 3.25 0.63 -10.42
CA GLY A 347 2.97 2.04 -10.73
C GLY A 347 3.73 3.02 -9.84
N GLY A 348 4.03 2.64 -8.58
CA GLY A 348 4.88 3.40 -7.66
C GLY A 348 6.35 3.53 -8.11
N THR A 349 6.80 2.74 -9.07
CA THR A 349 8.11 2.90 -9.73
C THR A 349 7.97 3.67 -11.04
N LEU A 350 6.97 3.38 -11.86
CA LEU A 350 6.82 3.97 -13.19
C LEU A 350 6.49 5.46 -13.13
N PHE A 351 5.57 5.86 -12.24
CA PHE A 351 5.17 7.27 -12.16
C PHE A 351 6.30 8.19 -11.71
N PRO A 352 7.05 7.91 -10.61
CA PRO A 352 8.16 8.76 -10.22
C PRO A 352 9.23 8.92 -11.30
N LEU A 353 9.51 7.85 -12.07
CA LEU A 353 10.42 7.95 -13.23
C LEU A 353 9.89 8.92 -14.28
N ALA A 354 8.64 8.75 -14.72
CA ALA A 354 8.02 9.65 -15.71
C ALA A 354 7.94 11.09 -15.18
N MET A 355 7.64 11.26 -13.88
CA MET A 355 7.57 12.54 -13.20
C MET A 355 8.95 13.25 -13.16
N GLY A 356 10.02 12.49 -12.90
CA GLY A 356 11.39 13.00 -12.94
C GLY A 356 11.72 13.61 -14.31
N TYR A 357 11.54 12.81 -15.36
CA TYR A 357 11.78 13.31 -16.74
C TYR A 357 10.90 14.51 -17.11
N ALA A 358 9.63 14.49 -16.72
CA ALA A 358 8.73 15.60 -17.00
C ALA A 358 9.11 16.87 -16.22
N SER A 359 9.58 16.73 -14.98
CA SER A 359 10.05 17.86 -14.16
C SER A 359 11.33 18.47 -14.73
N ASP A 360 12.27 17.62 -15.16
CA ASP A 360 13.51 18.07 -15.79
C ASP A 360 13.22 18.83 -17.09
N ALA A 361 12.32 18.31 -17.93
CA ALA A 361 11.90 18.96 -19.17
C ALA A 361 11.16 20.28 -18.95
N ALA A 362 10.37 20.38 -17.88
CA ALA A 362 9.64 21.60 -17.53
C ALA A 362 10.48 22.62 -16.72
N GLY A 363 11.65 22.21 -16.22
CA GLY A 363 12.47 23.00 -15.31
C GLY A 363 11.78 23.29 -13.95
N SER A 364 10.76 22.52 -13.59
CA SER A 364 9.96 22.72 -12.37
C SER A 364 9.15 21.49 -12.00
N GLN A 365 8.66 21.42 -10.75
CA GLN A 365 7.79 20.34 -10.29
C GLN A 365 6.40 20.32 -10.96
N THR A 366 6.06 21.32 -11.76
CA THR A 366 4.84 21.31 -12.61
C THR A 366 4.81 20.11 -13.54
N GLY A 367 5.96 19.65 -14.07
CA GLY A 367 6.06 18.44 -14.88
C GLY A 367 5.60 17.18 -14.13
N ALA A 368 6.03 17.02 -12.89
CA ALA A 368 5.58 15.91 -12.03
C ALA A 368 4.06 15.96 -11.77
N VAL A 369 3.52 17.14 -11.47
CA VAL A 369 2.08 17.30 -11.26
C VAL A 369 1.28 17.02 -12.53
N ALA A 370 1.81 17.37 -13.71
CA ALA A 370 1.17 17.05 -15.00
C ALA A 370 1.04 15.53 -15.21
N ILE A 371 2.09 14.76 -14.90
CA ILE A 371 2.02 13.27 -14.97
C ILE A 371 1.00 12.71 -14.00
N MET A 372 0.95 13.22 -12.75
CA MET A 372 -0.10 12.81 -11.79
C MET A 372 -1.50 13.17 -12.29
N THR A 373 -1.66 14.32 -12.95
CA THR A 373 -2.94 14.76 -13.53
C THR A 373 -3.42 13.79 -14.62
N ILE A 374 -2.52 13.26 -15.45
CA ILE A 374 -2.86 12.21 -16.44
C ILE A 374 -3.41 10.98 -15.72
N GLY A 375 -2.80 10.57 -14.61
CA GLY A 375 -3.32 9.49 -13.78
C GLY A 375 -4.71 9.77 -13.22
N VAL A 376 -4.98 11.00 -12.75
CA VAL A 376 -6.31 11.40 -12.26
C VAL A 376 -7.35 11.40 -13.39
N ILE A 377 -7.00 11.89 -14.58
CA ILE A 377 -7.89 11.85 -15.76
C ILE A 377 -8.23 10.39 -16.11
N TYR A 378 -7.25 9.49 -16.06
CA TYR A 378 -7.51 8.06 -16.25
C TYR A 378 -8.51 7.53 -15.20
N LEU A 379 -8.34 7.89 -13.93
CA LEU A 379 -9.26 7.47 -12.85
C LEU A 379 -10.68 8.03 -13.02
N ILE A 380 -10.85 9.22 -13.62
CA ILE A 380 -12.18 9.75 -14.02
C ILE A 380 -12.78 8.84 -15.08
N GLY A 381 -12.04 8.47 -16.12
CA GLY A 381 -12.46 7.51 -17.14
C GLY A 381 -12.86 6.16 -16.55
N TYR A 382 -12.09 5.66 -15.59
CA TYR A 382 -12.41 4.46 -14.84
C TYR A 382 -13.75 4.59 -14.07
N ALA A 383 -13.94 5.70 -13.33
CA ALA A 383 -15.18 5.96 -12.58
C ALA A 383 -16.41 5.96 -13.46
N ILE A 384 -16.34 6.48 -14.70
CA ILE A 384 -17.44 6.47 -15.68
C ILE A 384 -17.81 5.03 -16.05
N LYS A 385 -16.83 4.13 -16.18
CA LYS A 385 -17.02 2.74 -16.60
C LYS A 385 -17.47 1.80 -15.47
N LEU A 386 -17.40 2.23 -14.21
CA LEU A 386 -17.96 1.46 -13.10
C LEU A 386 -19.45 1.24 -13.27
N LYS A 387 -19.90 0.03 -12.98
CA LYS A 387 -21.34 -0.29 -12.98
C LYS A 387 -22.02 0.39 -11.78
N LYS A 388 -23.32 0.60 -11.89
CA LYS A 388 -24.12 1.20 -10.81
C LYS A 388 -24.22 0.26 -9.63
#